data_6e8c71fe89e8e16aeadc80c73daaf1df
#
_entry.id   6e8c71fe89e8e16aeadc80c73daaf1df
#
_cell.length_a   1.000
_cell.length_b   1.000
_cell.length_c   1.000
_cell.angle_alpha   90.00
_cell.angle_beta   90.00
_cell.angle_gamma   90.00
#
_symmetry.space_group_name_H-M   'P 1'
#
loop_
_entity.id
_entity.type
_entity.pdbx_description
1 polymer ?
#
loop_
_entity_poly.entity_id
_entity_poly.type
_entity_poly.pdbx_seq_one_letter_code
_entity_poly.pdbx_strand_id
1 'polypeptide(L)'
;MTNPAITGPQRIIGDFASHRAETPASKPVEEKLQKLLDKALYANGSSSAQKIRNFLNGTWLGEPLHVVLTDVPIGAWTVTIIFDALDLIRKRREFSLAADTSLAVGLLGAAGAAFTGITDWSDVDPPARRLGFVHGLLNVGVTALFATSFILRRETRGAVVGSWLHSDMGSCHCLLISVERWCTSRE
;
A
#
# COMPACT_ATOMS: atom_id res chain seq x y z
N MET A 1 21.91 30.92 27.17
CA MET A 1 20.58 31.55 27.02
C MET A 1 19.57 30.41 26.98
N THR A 2 18.93 30.13 28.11
CA THR A 2 17.94 29.08 28.25
C THR A 2 16.62 29.56 27.72
N ASN A 3 16.09 28.88 26.71
CA ASN A 3 14.79 29.18 26.08
C ASN A 3 13.67 28.91 27.12
N PRO A 4 12.82 29.90 27.48
CA PRO A 4 11.78 29.70 28.44
C PRO A 4 10.58 28.98 27.83
N ALA A 5 10.25 27.84 28.47
CA ALA A 5 8.90 27.32 28.59
C ALA A 5 8.17 26.89 27.32
N ILE A 6 8.49 25.73 26.82
CA ILE A 6 7.46 24.87 26.24
C ILE A 6 6.77 24.14 27.41
N THR A 7 5.78 24.81 28.01
CA THR A 7 4.90 24.24 29.03
C THR A 7 3.60 23.86 28.34
N GLY A 8 3.30 22.58 28.24
CA GLY A 8 2.04 22.13 27.69
C GLY A 8 2.10 20.69 27.13
N PRO A 9 1.09 20.23 26.44
CA PRO A 9 0.99 18.87 25.88
C PRO A 9 2.18 18.44 25.03
N GLN A 10 2.90 19.40 24.42
CA GLN A 10 4.12 19.13 23.65
C GLN A 10 5.27 18.56 24.49
N ARG A 11 5.35 18.89 25.79
CA ARG A 11 6.34 18.33 26.70
C ARG A 11 6.05 16.86 27.01
N ILE A 12 4.77 16.54 27.21
CA ILE A 12 4.31 15.17 27.47
C ILE A 12 4.57 14.27 26.25
N ILE A 13 4.34 14.77 25.02
CA ILE A 13 4.62 14.05 23.78
C ILE A 13 6.14 13.88 23.60
N GLY A 14 6.93 14.92 23.88
CA GLY A 14 8.39 14.86 23.83
C GLY A 14 8.97 13.87 24.84
N ASP A 15 8.47 13.87 26.07
CA ASP A 15 8.90 12.93 27.13
C ASP A 15 8.44 11.50 26.85
N PHE A 16 7.26 11.30 26.27
CA PHE A 16 6.80 9.99 25.81
C PHE A 16 7.63 9.43 24.67
N ALA A 17 8.03 10.29 23.74
CA ALA A 17 8.90 9.92 22.63
C ALA A 17 10.33 9.60 23.13
N SER A 18 10.88 10.38 24.06
CA SER A 18 12.22 10.18 24.60
C SER A 18 12.32 8.95 25.49
N HIS A 19 11.36 8.70 26.38
CA HIS A 19 11.37 7.53 27.27
C HIS A 19 11.12 6.19 26.56
N ARG A 20 10.32 6.16 25.48
CA ARG A 20 10.21 4.97 24.62
C ARG A 20 11.37 4.82 23.64
N ALA A 21 12.19 5.83 23.48
CA ALA A 21 13.35 5.80 22.60
C ALA A 21 14.48 4.87 23.06
N GLU A 22 14.40 4.29 24.25
CA GLU A 22 15.49 3.49 24.83
C GLU A 22 15.34 1.97 24.73
N THR A 23 14.48 1.43 23.87
CA THR A 23 14.49 -0.01 23.63
C THR A 23 15.69 -0.40 22.76
N PRO A 24 16.69 -1.09 23.30
CA PRO A 24 17.96 -1.36 22.59
C PRO A 24 17.82 -2.35 21.42
N ALA A 25 16.67 -3.01 21.28
CA ALA A 25 16.47 -4.08 20.32
C ALA A 25 16.34 -3.61 18.85
N SER A 26 15.86 -2.38 18.57
CA SER A 26 15.68 -1.89 17.21
C SER A 26 16.92 -1.21 16.62
N LYS A 27 17.81 -0.67 17.47
CA LYS A 27 19.01 0.05 17.04
C LYS A 27 19.86 -0.69 15.99
N PRO A 28 20.25 -1.97 16.20
CA PRO A 28 21.09 -2.67 15.24
C PRO A 28 20.41 -2.91 13.89
N VAL A 29 19.09 -3.02 13.87
CA VAL A 29 18.31 -3.19 12.62
C VAL A 29 18.23 -1.86 11.87
N GLU A 30 17.94 -0.77 12.57
CA GLU A 30 17.91 0.59 12.01
C GLU A 30 19.25 0.99 11.39
N GLU A 31 20.36 0.75 12.11
CA GLU A 31 21.71 1.05 11.63
C GLU A 31 22.12 0.21 10.41
N LYS A 32 21.77 -1.09 10.40
CA LYS A 32 22.03 -1.95 9.25
C LYS A 32 21.24 -1.50 8.02
N LEU A 33 19.97 -1.21 8.22
CA LEU A 33 19.08 -0.78 7.14
C LEU A 33 19.57 0.54 6.56
N GLN A 34 19.97 1.48 7.42
CA GLN A 34 20.51 2.76 6.96
C GLN A 34 21.80 2.61 6.18
N LYS A 35 22.76 1.81 6.67
CA LYS A 35 24.00 1.52 5.92
C LYS A 35 23.72 0.89 4.55
N LEU A 36 22.71 0.04 4.43
CA LEU A 36 22.28 -0.54 3.16
C LEU A 36 21.69 0.51 2.23
N LEU A 37 20.83 1.39 2.76
CA LEU A 37 20.23 2.48 2.01
C LEU A 37 21.28 3.50 1.57
N ASP A 38 22.18 3.88 2.44
CA ASP A 38 23.30 4.77 2.12
C ASP A 38 24.15 4.18 0.97
N LYS A 39 24.45 2.90 1.06
CA LYS A 39 25.18 2.21 -0.01
C LYS A 39 24.39 2.14 -1.31
N ALA A 40 23.09 1.92 -1.26
CA ALA A 40 22.26 1.79 -2.44
C ALA A 40 21.95 3.14 -3.11
N LEU A 41 21.67 4.17 -2.30
CA LEU A 41 21.26 5.49 -2.78
C LEU A 41 22.41 6.47 -2.98
N TYR A 42 23.52 6.28 -2.22
CA TYR A 42 24.64 7.25 -2.17
C TYR A 42 25.99 6.68 -2.66
N ALA A 43 26.06 5.38 -3.02
CA ALA A 43 27.30 4.65 -3.28
C ALA A 43 28.23 5.29 -4.33
N ASN A 44 27.75 6.20 -5.17
CA ASN A 44 28.55 6.75 -6.26
C ASN A 44 28.80 8.25 -6.19
N GLY A 45 28.23 9.01 -5.25
CA GLY A 45 28.41 10.47 -5.16
C GLY A 45 28.15 11.24 -6.46
N SER A 46 27.52 10.58 -7.46
CA SER A 46 27.31 11.15 -8.78
C SER A 46 26.28 12.27 -8.73
N SER A 47 26.46 13.29 -9.57
CA SER A 47 25.50 14.38 -9.72
C SER A 47 24.11 13.88 -10.12
N SER A 48 24.02 12.75 -10.79
CA SER A 48 22.75 12.12 -11.17
C SER A 48 22.04 11.50 -9.97
N ALA A 49 22.75 10.82 -9.07
CA ALA A 49 22.17 10.27 -7.84
C ALA A 49 21.60 11.38 -6.95
N GLN A 50 22.33 12.51 -6.84
CA GLN A 50 21.86 13.67 -6.09
C GLN A 50 20.57 14.28 -6.69
N LYS A 51 20.47 14.35 -8.01
CA LYS A 51 19.26 14.85 -8.69
C LYS A 51 18.05 13.94 -8.44
N ILE A 52 18.25 12.62 -8.51
CA ILE A 52 17.19 11.64 -8.23
C ILE A 52 16.71 11.77 -6.79
N ARG A 53 17.64 11.86 -5.85
CA ARG A 53 17.32 12.07 -4.44
C ARG A 53 16.51 13.34 -4.22
N ASN A 54 16.98 14.47 -4.73
CA ASN A 54 16.29 15.76 -4.61
C ASN A 54 14.88 15.68 -5.22
N PHE A 55 14.72 14.95 -6.32
CA PHE A 55 13.40 14.71 -6.91
C PHE A 55 12.50 13.90 -5.99
N LEU A 56 13.01 12.79 -5.42
CA LEU A 56 12.27 11.90 -4.53
C LEU A 56 11.92 12.57 -3.19
N ASN A 57 12.80 13.40 -2.66
CA ASN A 57 12.56 14.19 -1.45
C ASN A 57 11.64 15.39 -1.70
N GLY A 58 11.17 15.63 -2.92
CA GLY A 58 10.21 16.69 -3.23
C GLY A 58 10.77 18.10 -3.16
N THR A 59 12.11 18.30 -3.27
CA THR A 59 12.72 19.64 -3.19
C THR A 59 12.19 20.62 -4.24
N TRP A 60 11.73 20.10 -5.37
CA TRP A 60 11.10 20.87 -6.45
C TRP A 60 9.65 21.28 -6.14
N LEU A 61 9.00 20.56 -5.22
CA LEU A 61 7.63 20.81 -4.79
C LEU A 61 7.56 21.75 -3.58
N GLY A 62 8.67 21.84 -2.82
CA GLY A 62 8.74 22.59 -1.55
C GLY A 62 8.19 21.83 -0.35
N GLU A 63 7.71 20.60 -0.56
CA GLU A 63 7.19 19.68 0.44
C GLU A 63 7.72 18.26 0.20
N PRO A 64 7.89 17.43 1.23
CA PRO A 64 8.33 16.06 1.06
C PRO A 64 7.36 15.27 0.18
N LEU A 65 7.86 14.69 -0.91
CA LEU A 65 7.01 13.98 -1.87
C LEU A 65 6.28 12.78 -1.23
N HIS A 66 6.91 12.15 -0.23
CA HIS A 66 6.29 11.10 0.57
C HIS A 66 4.96 11.56 1.20
N VAL A 67 4.93 12.73 1.81
CA VAL A 67 3.72 13.27 2.48
C VAL A 67 2.58 13.42 1.47
N VAL A 68 2.87 13.99 0.30
CA VAL A 68 1.85 14.15 -0.76
C VAL A 68 1.36 12.81 -1.29
N LEU A 69 2.27 11.84 -1.47
CA LEU A 69 1.91 10.52 -1.96
C LEU A 69 1.11 9.68 -0.95
N THR A 70 1.23 9.94 0.35
CA THR A 70 0.43 9.21 1.37
C THR A 70 -1.05 9.52 1.31
N ASP A 71 -1.46 10.66 0.75
CA ASP A 71 -2.88 10.98 0.57
C ASP A 71 -3.57 10.03 -0.41
N VAL A 72 -2.82 9.48 -1.38
CA VAL A 72 -3.36 8.55 -2.38
C VAL A 72 -3.86 7.26 -1.73
N PRO A 73 -3.06 6.47 -0.98
CA PRO A 73 -3.56 5.26 -0.32
C PRO A 73 -4.62 5.56 0.74
N ILE A 74 -4.50 6.63 1.50
CA ILE A 74 -5.48 7.00 2.53
C ILE A 74 -6.85 7.26 1.87
N GLY A 75 -6.89 8.09 0.84
CA GLY A 75 -8.12 8.40 0.11
C GLY A 75 -8.69 7.17 -0.60
N ALA A 76 -7.87 6.44 -1.33
CA ALA A 76 -8.29 5.27 -2.10
C ALA A 76 -8.81 4.13 -1.21
N TRP A 77 -8.16 3.83 -0.10
CA TRP A 77 -8.64 2.80 0.84
C TRP A 77 -9.89 3.23 1.60
N THR A 78 -10.04 4.52 1.90
CA THR A 78 -11.29 5.05 2.45
C THR A 78 -12.45 4.84 1.46
N VAL A 79 -12.23 5.16 0.19
CA VAL A 79 -13.22 4.93 -0.88
C VAL A 79 -13.51 3.44 -1.06
N THR A 80 -12.50 2.56 -0.94
CA THR A 80 -12.68 1.11 -0.96
C THR A 80 -13.65 0.66 0.12
N ILE A 81 -13.45 1.09 1.37
CA ILE A 81 -14.32 0.73 2.49
C ILE A 81 -15.76 1.21 2.26
N ILE A 82 -15.93 2.42 1.73
CA ILE A 82 -17.25 2.97 1.41
C ILE A 82 -17.95 2.11 0.35
N PHE A 83 -17.27 1.76 -0.74
CA PHE A 83 -17.87 0.92 -1.78
C PHE A 83 -18.13 -0.51 -1.32
N ASP A 84 -17.30 -1.08 -0.46
CA ASP A 84 -17.56 -2.37 0.16
C ASP A 84 -18.85 -2.33 1.02
N ALA A 85 -19.01 -1.28 1.82
CA ALA A 85 -20.22 -1.10 2.61
C ALA A 85 -21.48 -0.94 1.73
N LEU A 86 -21.36 -0.19 0.62
CA LEU A 86 -22.46 -0.04 -0.34
C LEU A 86 -22.77 -1.36 -1.04
N ASP A 87 -21.78 -2.18 -1.38
CA ASP A 87 -21.98 -3.49 -1.99
C ASP A 87 -22.71 -4.45 -1.03
N LEU A 88 -22.35 -4.44 0.26
CA LEU A 88 -23.06 -5.22 1.28
C LEU A 88 -24.55 -4.87 1.37
N ILE A 89 -24.89 -3.57 1.25
CA ILE A 89 -26.27 -3.07 1.37
C ILE A 89 -27.06 -3.28 0.08
N ARG A 90 -26.44 -2.97 -1.07
CA ARG A 90 -27.13 -2.89 -2.36
C ARG A 90 -26.90 -4.13 -3.24
N LYS A 91 -25.88 -4.94 -2.96
CA LYS A 91 -25.47 -6.16 -3.70
C LYS A 91 -25.35 -5.90 -5.22
N ARG A 92 -24.66 -4.81 -5.58
CA ARG A 92 -24.50 -4.37 -6.96
C ARG A 92 -23.04 -4.51 -7.39
N ARG A 93 -22.84 -5.21 -8.49
CA ARG A 93 -21.50 -5.49 -9.05
C ARG A 93 -20.66 -4.22 -9.29
N GLU A 94 -21.31 -3.10 -9.59
CA GLU A 94 -20.62 -1.82 -9.82
C GLU A 94 -19.85 -1.34 -8.59
N PHE A 95 -20.44 -1.49 -7.39
CA PHE A 95 -19.78 -1.11 -6.15
C PHE A 95 -18.58 -2.00 -5.84
N SER A 96 -18.72 -3.29 -6.05
CA SER A 96 -17.63 -4.24 -5.89
C SER A 96 -16.48 -3.99 -6.87
N LEU A 97 -16.74 -3.62 -8.12
CA LEU A 97 -15.70 -3.24 -9.09
C LEU A 97 -15.03 -1.91 -8.72
N ALA A 98 -15.80 -0.93 -8.24
CA ALA A 98 -15.28 0.34 -7.78
C ALA A 98 -14.37 0.15 -6.55
N ALA A 99 -14.77 -0.70 -5.58
CA ALA A 99 -13.96 -1.05 -4.44
C ALA A 99 -12.60 -1.68 -4.85
N ASP A 100 -12.62 -2.64 -5.77
CA ASP A 100 -11.39 -3.30 -6.24
C ASP A 100 -10.46 -2.33 -6.99
N THR A 101 -11.03 -1.43 -7.79
CA THR A 101 -10.24 -0.43 -8.51
C THR A 101 -9.60 0.56 -7.55
N SER A 102 -10.37 1.06 -6.58
CA SER A 102 -9.86 1.94 -5.54
C SER A 102 -8.77 1.25 -4.70
N LEU A 103 -8.97 -0.02 -4.36
CA LEU A 103 -8.00 -0.82 -3.62
C LEU A 103 -6.67 -0.93 -4.38
N ALA A 104 -6.73 -1.20 -5.70
CA ALA A 104 -5.53 -1.27 -6.55
C ALA A 104 -4.80 0.08 -6.63
N VAL A 105 -5.54 1.19 -6.79
CA VAL A 105 -4.96 2.55 -6.78
C VAL A 105 -4.29 2.84 -5.45
N GLY A 106 -4.92 2.46 -4.32
CA GLY A 106 -4.34 2.62 -2.99
C GLY A 106 -3.05 1.83 -2.80
N LEU A 107 -2.96 0.60 -3.32
CA LEU A 107 -1.75 -0.22 -3.27
C LEU A 107 -0.60 0.38 -4.10
N LEU A 108 -0.90 0.92 -5.29
CA LEU A 108 0.08 1.63 -6.11
C LEU A 108 0.57 2.92 -5.41
N GLY A 109 -0.35 3.68 -4.82
CA GLY A 109 -0.03 4.86 -4.03
C GLY A 109 0.84 4.52 -2.81
N ALA A 110 0.53 3.44 -2.09
CA ALA A 110 1.32 2.97 -0.95
C ALA A 110 2.74 2.55 -1.36
N ALA A 111 2.90 1.91 -2.52
CA ALA A 111 4.22 1.57 -3.06
C ALA A 111 5.03 2.83 -3.38
N GLY A 112 4.42 3.83 -4.02
CA GLY A 112 5.06 5.12 -4.30
C GLY A 112 5.43 5.87 -3.01
N ALA A 113 4.53 5.94 -2.04
CA ALA A 113 4.78 6.54 -0.74
C ALA A 113 5.89 5.82 0.04
N ALA A 114 5.93 4.48 0.02
CA ALA A 114 6.98 3.71 0.67
C ALA A 114 8.35 4.00 0.03
N PHE A 115 8.41 4.07 -1.29
CA PHE A 115 9.65 4.34 -2.02
C PHE A 115 10.23 5.73 -1.70
N THR A 116 9.38 6.77 -1.70
CA THR A 116 9.81 8.13 -1.33
C THR A 116 10.06 8.27 0.17
N GLY A 117 9.25 7.62 1.02
CA GLY A 117 9.44 7.63 2.47
C GLY A 117 10.74 6.99 2.95
N ILE A 118 11.25 5.99 2.24
CA ILE A 118 12.57 5.39 2.52
C ILE A 118 13.68 6.40 2.25
N THR A 119 13.58 7.23 1.19
CA THR A 119 14.58 8.26 0.92
C THR A 119 14.54 9.37 1.96
N ASP A 120 13.37 9.82 2.35
CA ASP A 120 13.23 10.82 3.42
C ASP A 120 13.74 10.29 4.76
N TRP A 121 13.43 9.03 5.10
CA TRP A 121 13.88 8.41 6.35
C TRP A 121 15.40 8.27 6.45
N SER A 122 16.10 8.11 5.32
CA SER A 122 17.55 8.02 5.31
C SER A 122 18.23 9.32 5.77
N ASP A 123 17.54 10.45 5.65
CA ASP A 123 18.06 11.79 5.98
C ASP A 123 17.68 12.29 7.38
N VAL A 124 16.93 11.48 8.15
CA VAL A 124 16.39 11.91 9.44
C VAL A 124 17.35 11.62 10.59
N ASP A 125 17.45 12.56 11.52
CA ASP A 125 18.28 12.46 12.74
C ASP A 125 17.82 11.34 13.70
N PRO A 126 18.76 10.78 14.53
CA PRO A 126 18.50 9.60 15.35
C PRO A 126 17.22 9.61 16.19
N PRO A 127 16.78 10.69 16.85
CA PRO A 127 15.54 10.67 17.64
C PRO A 127 14.27 10.45 16.78
N ALA A 128 14.19 11.13 15.63
CA ALA A 128 13.03 11.02 14.73
C ALA A 128 13.09 9.76 13.86
N ARG A 129 14.27 9.21 13.63
CA ARG A 129 14.51 8.00 12.84
C ARG A 129 13.73 6.80 13.36
N ARG A 130 13.70 6.60 14.67
CA ARG A 130 12.94 5.51 15.28
C ARG A 130 11.44 5.66 15.08
N LEU A 131 10.92 6.89 15.21
CA LEU A 131 9.51 7.14 14.96
C LEU A 131 9.15 6.82 13.50
N GLY A 132 10.00 7.22 12.55
CA GLY A 132 9.88 6.87 11.14
C GLY A 132 9.94 5.36 10.89
N PHE A 133 10.81 4.62 11.59
CA PHE A 133 10.89 3.15 11.50
C PHE A 133 9.60 2.48 11.97
N VAL A 134 9.07 2.87 13.13
CA VAL A 134 7.80 2.34 13.64
C VAL A 134 6.63 2.69 12.70
N HIS A 135 6.58 3.93 12.21
CA HIS A 135 5.61 4.36 11.21
C HIS A 135 5.69 3.49 9.94
N GLY A 136 6.88 3.27 9.42
CA GLY A 136 7.10 2.40 8.25
C GLY A 136 6.62 0.97 8.49
N LEU A 137 6.93 0.39 9.65
CA LEU A 137 6.50 -0.97 10.01
C LEU A 137 4.98 -1.10 10.09
N LEU A 138 4.30 -0.11 10.68
CA LEU A 138 2.84 -0.08 10.74
C LEU A 138 2.23 0.02 9.35
N ASN A 139 2.78 0.87 8.47
CA ASN A 139 2.31 1.02 7.10
C ASN A 139 2.53 -0.25 6.27
N VAL A 140 3.65 -0.96 6.46
CA VAL A 140 3.86 -2.28 5.85
C VAL A 140 2.77 -3.26 6.29
N GLY A 141 2.43 -3.29 7.58
CA GLY A 141 1.34 -4.14 8.09
C GLY A 141 -0.01 -3.82 7.45
N VAL A 142 -0.38 -2.53 7.40
CA VAL A 142 -1.63 -2.08 6.77
C VAL A 142 -1.64 -2.40 5.27
N THR A 143 -0.55 -2.12 4.56
CA THR A 143 -0.43 -2.42 3.13
C THR A 143 -0.55 -3.92 2.86
N ALA A 144 0.05 -4.76 3.71
CA ALA A 144 -0.06 -6.22 3.60
C ALA A 144 -1.51 -6.70 3.79
N LEU A 145 -2.27 -6.12 4.71
CA LEU A 145 -3.69 -6.43 4.89
C LEU A 145 -4.51 -6.09 3.64
N PHE A 146 -4.33 -4.91 3.07
CA PHE A 146 -5.02 -4.50 1.85
C PHE A 146 -4.58 -5.32 0.63
N ALA A 147 -3.29 -5.66 0.52
CA ALA A 147 -2.78 -6.53 -0.54
C ALA A 147 -3.37 -7.94 -0.45
N THR A 148 -3.44 -8.51 0.75
CA THR A 148 -4.09 -9.80 0.98
C THR A 148 -5.58 -9.74 0.60
N SER A 149 -6.29 -8.69 1.01
CA SER A 149 -7.68 -8.49 0.61
C SER A 149 -7.83 -8.45 -0.91
N PHE A 150 -6.94 -7.75 -1.61
CA PHE A 150 -6.97 -7.66 -3.07
C PHE A 150 -6.75 -9.02 -3.76
N ILE A 151 -5.80 -9.81 -3.26
CA ILE A 151 -5.51 -11.15 -3.79
C ILE A 151 -6.72 -12.06 -3.60
N LEU A 152 -7.26 -12.12 -2.37
CA LEU A 152 -8.41 -12.96 -2.05
C LEU A 152 -9.65 -12.62 -2.91
N ARG A 153 -9.90 -11.34 -3.15
CA ARG A 153 -10.99 -10.89 -4.04
C ARG A 153 -10.80 -11.36 -5.47
N ARG A 154 -9.57 -11.35 -5.97
CA ARG A 154 -9.25 -11.84 -7.32
C ARG A 154 -9.41 -13.36 -7.44
N GLU A 155 -8.97 -14.11 -6.45
CA GLU A 155 -9.09 -15.56 -6.44
C GLU A 155 -10.56 -16.00 -6.38
N THR A 156 -11.36 -15.41 -5.51
CA THR A 156 -12.78 -15.74 -5.40
C THR A 156 -13.55 -15.41 -6.69
N ARG A 157 -13.25 -14.30 -7.34
CA ARG A 157 -13.85 -13.96 -8.64
C ARG A 157 -13.36 -14.85 -9.77
N GLY A 158 -12.09 -15.18 -9.79
CA GLY A 158 -11.54 -16.12 -10.76
C GLY A 158 -12.18 -17.51 -10.65
N ALA A 159 -12.40 -17.99 -9.43
CA ALA A 159 -13.08 -19.27 -9.18
C ALA A 159 -14.55 -19.22 -9.66
N VAL A 160 -15.27 -18.11 -9.41
CA VAL A 160 -16.64 -17.94 -9.90
C VAL A 160 -16.70 -17.90 -11.42
N VAL A 161 -15.83 -17.11 -12.07
CA VAL A 161 -15.78 -17.06 -13.55
C VAL A 161 -15.41 -18.42 -14.14
N GLY A 162 -14.45 -19.12 -13.53
CA GLY A 162 -14.06 -20.48 -13.96
C GLY A 162 -15.21 -21.46 -13.85
N SER A 163 -16.02 -21.40 -12.77
CA SER A 163 -17.19 -22.26 -12.61
C SER A 163 -18.29 -21.97 -13.63
N TRP A 164 -18.53 -20.71 -13.97
CA TRP A 164 -19.48 -20.32 -15.03
C TRP A 164 -19.03 -20.81 -16.41
N LEU A 165 -17.77 -20.63 -16.77
CA LEU A 165 -17.23 -21.12 -18.02
C LEU A 165 -17.32 -22.65 -18.13
N HIS A 166 -17.12 -23.38 -17.02
CA HIS A 166 -17.25 -24.83 -16.99
C HIS A 166 -18.70 -25.28 -17.13
N SER A 167 -19.66 -24.58 -16.50
CA SER A 167 -21.08 -24.88 -16.62
C SER A 167 -21.61 -24.55 -18.01
N ASP A 168 -21.19 -23.44 -18.62
CA ASP A 168 -21.63 -23.05 -19.96
C ASP A 168 -21.04 -23.96 -21.05
N MET A 169 -19.78 -24.41 -20.92
CA MET A 169 -19.22 -25.41 -21.82
C MET A 169 -19.92 -26.76 -21.70
N GLY A 170 -20.32 -27.17 -20.49
CA GLY A 170 -21.11 -28.37 -20.29
C GLY A 170 -22.50 -28.24 -20.91
N SER A 171 -23.15 -27.11 -20.76
CA SER A 171 -24.48 -26.82 -21.35
C SER A 171 -24.42 -26.73 -22.88
N CYS A 172 -23.39 -26.12 -23.47
CA CYS A 172 -23.18 -26.11 -24.93
C CYS A 172 -22.94 -27.51 -25.49
N HIS A 173 -22.20 -28.37 -24.76
CA HIS A 173 -21.97 -29.74 -25.20
C HIS A 173 -23.28 -30.56 -25.21
N CYS A 174 -24.12 -30.38 -24.19
CA CYS A 174 -25.45 -31.02 -24.16
C CYS A 174 -26.39 -30.52 -25.28
N LEU A 175 -26.33 -29.22 -25.63
CA LEU A 175 -27.10 -28.65 -26.76
C LEU A 175 -26.65 -29.21 -28.10
N LEU A 176 -25.33 -29.32 -28.34
CA LEU A 176 -24.80 -29.90 -29.57
C LEU A 176 -25.18 -31.37 -29.73
N ILE A 177 -25.10 -32.18 -28.68
CA ILE A 177 -25.49 -33.59 -28.71
C ILE A 177 -27.02 -33.72 -28.94
N SER A 178 -27.82 -32.79 -28.40
CA SER A 178 -29.29 -32.80 -28.61
C SER A 178 -29.66 -32.44 -30.04
N VAL A 179 -28.91 -31.50 -30.67
CA VAL A 179 -29.13 -31.10 -32.08
C VAL A 179 -28.71 -32.23 -33.03
N GLU A 180 -27.61 -32.90 -32.82
CA GLU A 180 -27.16 -34.06 -33.61
C GLU A 180 -28.18 -35.19 -33.53
N ARG A 181 -28.70 -35.50 -32.35
CA ARG A 181 -29.72 -36.55 -32.16
C ARG A 181 -31.05 -36.19 -32.82
N TRP A 182 -31.38 -34.91 -32.93
CA TRP A 182 -32.59 -34.45 -33.64
C TRP A 182 -32.45 -34.52 -35.15
N CYS A 183 -31.26 -34.28 -35.70
CA CYS A 183 -30.96 -34.42 -37.13
C CYS A 183 -30.96 -35.89 -37.58
N THR A 184 -30.44 -36.82 -36.77
CA THR A 184 -30.38 -38.26 -37.13
C THR A 184 -31.70 -39.01 -36.93
N SER A 185 -32.71 -38.43 -36.31
CA SER A 185 -34.04 -39.07 -36.11
C SER A 185 -35.05 -38.74 -37.21
N ARG A 186 -34.64 -38.05 -38.28
CA ARG A 186 -35.50 -37.66 -39.41
C ARG A 186 -35.17 -38.37 -40.72
N GLU A 187 -34.30 -39.34 -40.72
CA GLU A 187 -34.13 -40.29 -41.79
C GLU A 187 -34.86 -41.61 -41.49
#